data_d59ad62276574086022fda98bd5a4451
#
_entry.id   d59ad62276574086022fda98bd5a4451
#
_cell.length_a   1.000
_cell.length_b   1.000
_cell.length_c   1.000
_cell.angle_alpha   90.00
_cell.angle_beta   90.00
_cell.angle_gamma   90.00
#
_symmetry.space_group_name_H-M   'P 1'
#
loop_
_entity.id
_entity.type
_entity.pdbx_description
1 polymer ?
#
loop_
_entity_poly.entity_id
_entity_poly.type
_entity_poly.pdbx_seq_one_letter_code
_entity_poly.pdbx_strand_id
1 'polypeptide(L)'
;MTKPLSKANPLLERMHATMSQNKEENDRQFVTALGRGLIILAAFEHHERLTHQQLCQMTELPKATITRLIHTLITLGFLRTNKYGQYQLGSSAVRLSATAWSRHDMVAYAEPLLRQFASDNEVSVNLATEVEGEVRYHACCRSPARLSVNLQVGSAVPVARTAIGRAFYAASSQARQAVIINNLQDNLSVEEYNDAQTALASAAEHYAKYGYTVSDGEFSTDILAVAVGVYDVATGQYAYSLNASVPSANWEADDYAAIIVPKLQALAERIGGGV
;
A
#
# COMPACT_ATOMS: atom_id res chain seq x y z
N MET A 1 26.33 10.96 -10.93
CA MET A 1 25.37 10.35 -11.85
C MET A 1 24.04 10.24 -11.10
N THR A 2 23.09 11.08 -11.44
CA THR A 2 21.74 11.10 -10.85
C THR A 2 20.94 9.96 -11.46
N LYS A 3 20.51 9.03 -10.62
CA LYS A 3 19.58 7.95 -11.01
C LYS A 3 18.30 8.58 -11.58
N PRO A 4 17.72 8.09 -12.68
CA PRO A 4 16.50 8.65 -13.24
C PRO A 4 15.35 8.53 -12.24
N LEU A 5 14.56 9.60 -12.12
CA LEU A 5 13.35 9.76 -11.30
C LEU A 5 12.17 8.99 -11.93
N SER A 6 12.31 7.71 -12.19
CA SER A 6 11.31 6.93 -12.91
C SER A 6 10.64 5.88 -12.02
N LYS A 7 9.96 6.33 -10.99
CA LYS A 7 8.81 5.59 -10.43
C LYS A 7 7.61 6.53 -10.51
N ALA A 8 6.53 6.04 -11.10
CA ALA A 8 5.23 6.71 -10.99
C ALA A 8 4.97 7.01 -9.51
N ASN A 9 4.50 8.22 -9.22
CA ASN A 9 4.09 8.63 -7.88
C ASN A 9 2.60 8.95 -7.92
N PRO A 10 1.74 7.94 -7.71
CA PRO A 10 0.29 8.07 -7.88
C PRO A 10 -0.30 9.14 -6.96
N LEU A 11 0.20 9.24 -5.72
CA LEU A 11 -0.27 10.27 -4.79
C LEU A 11 0.03 11.68 -5.32
N LEU A 12 1.24 11.90 -5.84
CA LEU A 12 1.63 13.19 -6.39
C LEU A 12 0.80 13.55 -7.65
N GLU A 13 0.61 12.58 -8.55
CA GLU A 13 -0.18 12.75 -9.77
C GLU A 13 -1.64 13.12 -9.45
N ARG A 14 -2.27 12.40 -8.52
CA ARG A 14 -3.62 12.70 -8.05
C ARG A 14 -3.72 14.10 -7.42
N MET A 15 -2.76 14.48 -6.59
CA MET A 15 -2.77 15.80 -5.98
C MET A 15 -2.59 16.92 -7.01
N HIS A 16 -1.81 16.70 -8.07
CA HIS A 16 -1.71 17.63 -9.20
C HIS A 16 -3.04 17.76 -9.95
N ALA A 17 -3.70 16.64 -10.26
CA ALA A 17 -5.00 16.63 -10.91
C ALA A 17 -6.05 17.40 -10.07
N THR A 18 -6.13 17.12 -8.77
CA THR A 18 -7.04 17.82 -7.85
C THR A 18 -6.76 19.33 -7.82
N MET A 19 -5.50 19.74 -7.79
CA MET A 19 -5.16 21.16 -7.81
C MET A 19 -5.52 21.86 -9.13
N SER A 20 -5.39 21.15 -10.25
CA SER A 20 -5.77 21.68 -11.57
C SER A 20 -7.28 21.85 -11.65
N GLN A 21 -8.06 20.86 -11.25
CA GLN A 21 -9.51 20.90 -11.20
C GLN A 21 -10.02 22.06 -10.32
N ASN A 22 -9.51 22.19 -9.09
CA ASN A 22 -9.91 23.29 -8.20
C ASN A 22 -9.59 24.68 -8.75
N LYS A 23 -8.54 24.80 -9.57
CA LYS A 23 -8.21 26.04 -10.25
C LYS A 23 -9.20 26.37 -11.36
N GLU A 24 -9.67 25.37 -12.11
CA GLU A 24 -10.69 25.52 -13.17
C GLU A 24 -12.06 25.86 -12.56
N GLU A 25 -12.44 25.18 -11.47
CA GLU A 25 -13.71 25.40 -10.76
C GLU A 25 -13.72 26.70 -9.94
N ASN A 26 -12.58 27.38 -9.79
CA ASN A 26 -12.41 28.59 -8.98
C ASN A 26 -12.94 28.45 -7.54
N ASP A 27 -12.70 27.30 -6.92
CA ASP A 27 -13.12 27.01 -5.54
C ASP A 27 -12.43 27.97 -4.55
N ARG A 28 -13.22 28.86 -3.96
CA ARG A 28 -12.74 29.87 -3.00
C ARG A 28 -12.36 29.27 -1.63
N GLN A 29 -12.81 28.07 -1.32
CA GLN A 29 -12.50 27.40 -0.06
C GLN A 29 -11.15 26.66 -0.14
N PHE A 30 -10.67 26.36 -1.35
CA PHE A 30 -9.42 25.67 -1.54
C PHE A 30 -8.20 26.56 -1.28
N VAL A 31 -7.44 26.23 -0.25
CA VAL A 31 -6.23 26.99 0.12
C VAL A 31 -5.04 26.50 -0.70
N THR A 32 -4.82 27.10 -1.86
CA THR A 32 -3.77 26.71 -2.82
C THR A 32 -2.37 26.63 -2.20
N ALA A 33 -2.02 27.52 -1.25
CA ALA A 33 -0.73 27.50 -0.58
C ALA A 33 -0.54 26.24 0.27
N LEU A 34 -1.60 25.78 0.96
CA LEU A 34 -1.60 24.51 1.71
C LEU A 34 -1.44 23.32 0.76
N GLY A 35 -2.22 23.28 -0.33
CA GLY A 35 -2.13 22.22 -1.33
C GLY A 35 -0.72 22.08 -1.91
N ARG A 36 -0.09 23.19 -2.25
CA ARG A 36 1.32 23.20 -2.73
C ARG A 36 2.30 22.68 -1.68
N GLY A 37 2.10 22.97 -0.40
CA GLY A 37 2.90 22.42 0.69
C GLY A 37 2.76 20.90 0.82
N LEU A 38 1.55 20.40 0.70
CA LEU A 38 1.25 18.96 0.74
C LEU A 38 1.82 18.22 -0.49
N ILE A 39 1.78 18.81 -1.69
CA ILE A 39 2.44 18.26 -2.88
C ILE A 39 3.95 18.07 -2.66
N ILE A 40 4.63 18.98 -1.98
CA ILE A 40 6.05 18.80 -1.65
C ILE A 40 6.25 17.59 -0.72
N LEU A 41 5.37 17.35 0.24
CA LEU A 41 5.44 16.17 1.10
C LEU A 41 5.15 14.88 0.33
N ALA A 42 4.16 14.89 -0.56
CA ALA A 42 3.82 13.75 -1.41
C ALA A 42 4.96 13.32 -2.34
N ALA A 43 5.83 14.25 -2.77
CA ALA A 43 7.01 13.92 -3.57
C ALA A 43 7.95 12.92 -2.88
N PHE A 44 7.87 12.77 -1.56
CA PHE A 44 8.70 11.82 -0.78
C PHE A 44 8.11 10.41 -0.70
N GLU A 45 6.94 10.11 -1.27
CA GLU A 45 6.29 8.79 -1.14
C GLU A 45 7.24 7.62 -1.46
N HIS A 46 8.06 7.76 -2.52
CA HIS A 46 9.01 6.73 -2.94
C HIS A 46 10.47 7.17 -2.83
N HIS A 47 10.72 8.28 -2.15
CA HIS A 47 12.05 8.89 -2.08
C HIS A 47 12.45 9.22 -0.63
N GLU A 48 13.49 8.56 -0.13
CA GLU A 48 14.05 8.89 1.19
C GLU A 48 14.63 10.31 1.22
N ARG A 49 15.19 10.77 0.10
CA ARG A 49 15.92 12.06 0.00
C ARG A 49 15.68 12.71 -1.35
N LEU A 50 15.41 13.98 -1.34
CA LEU A 50 15.25 14.79 -2.55
C LEU A 50 16.06 16.09 -2.45
N THR A 51 16.67 16.49 -3.58
CA THR A 51 17.29 17.79 -3.73
C THR A 51 16.25 18.85 -4.07
N HIS A 52 16.61 20.14 -3.92
CA HIS A 52 15.75 21.24 -4.35
C HIS A 52 15.36 21.14 -5.83
N GLN A 53 16.32 20.78 -6.69
CA GLN A 53 16.09 20.63 -8.12
C GLN A 53 15.10 19.50 -8.43
N GLN A 54 15.22 18.36 -7.75
CA GLN A 54 14.28 17.23 -7.92
C GLN A 54 12.86 17.60 -7.47
N LEU A 55 12.73 18.32 -6.35
CA LEU A 55 11.43 18.84 -5.92
C LEU A 55 10.82 19.79 -6.94
N CYS A 56 11.63 20.70 -7.54
CA CYS A 56 11.16 21.57 -8.62
C CYS A 56 10.63 20.76 -9.83
N GLN A 57 11.35 19.73 -10.22
CA GLN A 57 10.96 18.88 -11.35
C GLN A 57 9.70 18.05 -11.08
N MET A 58 9.59 17.47 -9.89
CA MET A 58 8.47 16.59 -9.54
C MET A 58 7.18 17.36 -9.26
N THR A 59 7.28 18.52 -8.62
CA THR A 59 6.11 19.30 -8.19
C THR A 59 5.67 20.36 -9.20
N GLU A 60 6.46 20.59 -10.24
CA GLU A 60 6.24 21.61 -11.28
C GLU A 60 6.04 23.05 -10.71
N LEU A 61 6.43 23.26 -9.44
CA LEU A 61 6.29 24.55 -8.78
C LEU A 61 7.49 25.48 -9.06
N PRO A 62 7.27 26.79 -9.15
CA PRO A 62 8.36 27.76 -9.29
C PRO A 62 9.37 27.66 -8.14
N LYS A 63 10.67 27.79 -8.48
CA LYS A 63 11.78 27.67 -7.53
C LYS A 63 11.62 28.54 -6.27
N ALA A 64 11.17 29.79 -6.44
CA ALA A 64 10.95 30.71 -5.32
C ALA A 64 9.80 30.22 -4.40
N THR A 65 8.75 29.63 -4.97
CA THR A 65 7.63 29.05 -4.21
C THR A 65 8.11 27.86 -3.39
N ILE A 66 8.84 26.94 -4.02
CA ILE A 66 9.41 25.78 -3.33
C ILE A 66 10.32 26.18 -2.19
N THR A 67 11.22 27.15 -2.39
CA THR A 67 12.11 27.64 -1.34
C THR A 67 11.32 28.11 -0.11
N ARG A 68 10.25 28.88 -0.31
CA ARG A 68 9.40 29.38 0.79
C ARG A 68 8.64 28.28 1.49
N LEU A 69 8.07 27.35 0.73
CA LEU A 69 7.31 26.22 1.29
C LEU A 69 8.23 25.27 2.05
N ILE A 70 9.41 24.93 1.51
CA ILE A 70 10.40 24.12 2.21
C ILE A 70 10.82 24.77 3.52
N HIS A 71 11.10 26.08 3.53
CA HIS A 71 11.42 26.81 4.76
C HIS A 71 10.32 26.64 5.81
N THR A 72 9.05 26.82 5.42
CA THR A 72 7.91 26.62 6.31
C THR A 72 7.82 25.17 6.81
N LEU A 73 7.97 24.18 5.92
CA LEU A 73 7.90 22.76 6.29
C LEU A 73 9.06 22.35 7.22
N ILE A 74 10.26 22.93 7.06
CA ILE A 74 11.39 22.72 7.97
C ILE A 74 11.08 23.36 9.33
N THR A 75 10.61 24.61 9.35
CA THR A 75 10.26 25.32 10.59
C THR A 75 9.19 24.56 11.39
N LEU A 76 8.21 23.94 10.71
CA LEU A 76 7.18 23.12 11.31
C LEU A 76 7.62 21.67 11.60
N GLY A 77 8.84 21.31 11.27
CA GLY A 77 9.41 19.97 11.51
C GLY A 77 8.90 18.87 10.57
N PHE A 78 8.16 19.20 9.50
CA PHE A 78 7.71 18.24 8.49
C PHE A 78 8.82 17.81 7.53
N LEU A 79 9.80 18.70 7.29
CA LEU A 79 11.02 18.40 6.56
C LEU A 79 12.24 18.67 7.45
N ARG A 80 13.34 18.03 7.08
CA ARG A 80 14.68 18.31 7.62
C ARG A 80 15.70 18.30 6.49
N THR A 81 16.83 18.99 6.69
CA THR A 81 17.95 18.98 5.76
C THR A 81 19.06 18.08 6.30
N ASN A 82 19.62 17.22 5.47
CA ASN A 82 20.81 16.44 5.82
C ASN A 82 22.11 17.24 5.58
N LYS A 83 23.25 16.65 5.95
CA LYS A 83 24.58 17.27 5.79
C LYS A 83 24.99 17.53 4.32
N TYR A 84 24.27 16.98 3.36
CA TYR A 84 24.52 17.16 1.92
C TYR A 84 23.54 18.15 1.27
N GLY A 85 22.75 18.88 2.05
CA GLY A 85 21.76 19.83 1.54
C GLY A 85 20.54 19.19 0.88
N GLN A 86 20.30 17.89 1.09
CA GLN A 86 19.10 17.20 0.62
C GLN A 86 18.03 17.23 1.70
N TYR A 87 16.77 17.23 1.27
CA TYR A 87 15.60 17.21 2.15
C TYR A 87 15.16 15.78 2.43
N GLN A 88 14.61 15.57 3.62
CA GLN A 88 14.02 14.33 4.10
C GLN A 88 12.77 14.67 4.92
N LEU A 89 11.84 13.71 5.05
CA LEU A 89 10.72 13.85 5.98
C LEU A 89 11.24 14.06 7.41
N GLY A 90 10.63 14.99 8.11
CA GLY A 90 10.96 15.37 9.47
C GLY A 90 10.11 14.66 10.53
N SER A 91 10.41 14.93 11.81
CA SER A 91 9.74 14.26 12.95
C SER A 91 8.25 14.55 13.04
N SER A 92 7.78 15.72 12.57
CA SER A 92 6.34 16.04 12.59
C SER A 92 5.54 15.13 11.64
N ALA A 93 6.09 14.79 10.46
CA ALA A 93 5.47 13.84 9.55
C ALA A 93 5.38 12.44 10.19
N VAL A 94 6.48 11.97 10.83
CA VAL A 94 6.51 10.69 11.55
C VAL A 94 5.49 10.66 12.68
N ARG A 95 5.38 11.74 13.48
CA ARG A 95 4.41 11.81 14.59
C ARG A 95 2.96 11.78 14.11
N LEU A 96 2.64 12.46 13.01
CA LEU A 96 1.29 12.41 12.44
C LEU A 96 0.97 11.01 11.90
N SER A 97 1.89 10.39 11.18
CA SER A 97 1.71 9.01 10.73
C SER A 97 1.56 8.06 11.92
N ALA A 98 2.41 8.17 12.95
CA ALA A 98 2.30 7.35 14.15
C ALA A 98 0.93 7.49 14.83
N THR A 99 0.34 8.70 14.89
CA THR A 99 -0.99 8.92 15.44
C THR A 99 -2.09 8.31 14.57
N ALA A 100 -1.94 8.35 13.26
CA ALA A 100 -2.84 7.66 12.34
C ALA A 100 -2.71 6.13 12.47
N TRP A 101 -1.50 5.64 12.74
CA TRP A 101 -1.18 4.23 12.92
C TRP A 101 -1.52 3.73 14.34
N SER A 102 -1.39 4.54 15.39
CA SER A 102 -1.66 4.13 16.79
C SER A 102 -3.13 3.84 17.09
N ARG A 103 -4.03 4.18 16.19
CA ARG A 103 -5.43 3.70 16.24
C ARG A 103 -5.57 2.26 15.75
N HIS A 104 -4.48 1.62 15.32
CA HIS A 104 -4.46 0.25 14.82
C HIS A 104 -3.62 -0.63 15.76
N ASP A 105 -4.11 -0.81 17.00
CA ASP A 105 -3.56 -1.80 17.95
C ASP A 105 -3.40 -3.19 17.30
N MET A 106 -4.23 -3.49 16.31
CA MET A 106 -4.19 -4.73 15.53
C MET A 106 -2.83 -4.95 14.83
N VAL A 107 -2.21 -3.92 14.26
CA VAL A 107 -0.90 -4.07 13.58
C VAL A 107 0.19 -4.41 14.59
N ALA A 108 0.22 -3.70 15.72
CA ALA A 108 1.19 -3.95 16.79
C ALA A 108 0.99 -5.35 17.41
N TYR A 109 -0.27 -5.78 17.55
CA TYR A 109 -0.61 -7.13 18.01
C TYR A 109 -0.23 -8.20 16.97
N ALA A 110 -0.46 -7.94 15.69
CA ALA A 110 -0.20 -8.89 14.62
C ALA A 110 1.30 -9.11 14.36
N GLU A 111 2.14 -8.08 14.46
CA GLU A 111 3.54 -8.14 14.03
C GLU A 111 4.33 -9.29 14.67
N PRO A 112 4.31 -9.54 16.00
CA PRO A 112 5.00 -10.68 16.61
C PRO A 112 4.45 -12.03 16.11
N LEU A 113 3.14 -12.12 15.86
CA LEU A 113 2.49 -13.35 15.37
C LEU A 113 2.91 -13.63 13.91
N LEU A 114 2.97 -12.58 13.07
CA LEU A 114 3.45 -12.69 11.70
C LEU A 114 4.92 -13.13 11.66
N ARG A 115 5.76 -12.56 12.52
CA ARG A 115 7.18 -12.92 12.60
C ARG A 115 7.38 -14.38 12.98
N GLN A 116 6.62 -14.86 13.96
CA GLN A 116 6.61 -16.26 14.36
C GLN A 116 6.14 -17.16 13.22
N PHE A 117 5.03 -16.81 12.55
CA PHE A 117 4.49 -17.56 11.42
C PHE A 117 5.48 -17.66 10.26
N ALA A 118 6.13 -16.55 9.91
CA ALA A 118 7.15 -16.51 8.86
C ALA A 118 8.32 -17.46 9.15
N SER A 119 8.77 -17.49 10.41
CA SER A 119 9.85 -18.35 10.88
C SER A 119 9.46 -19.83 10.87
N ASP A 120 8.28 -20.16 11.41
CA ASP A 120 7.82 -21.56 11.59
C ASP A 120 7.48 -22.27 10.28
N ASN A 121 7.11 -21.49 9.25
CA ASN A 121 6.68 -22.01 7.96
C ASN A 121 7.65 -21.68 6.82
N GLU A 122 8.75 -20.97 7.08
CA GLU A 122 9.75 -20.55 6.10
C GLU A 122 9.16 -19.74 4.93
N VAL A 123 8.13 -18.92 5.19
CA VAL A 123 7.42 -18.09 4.22
C VAL A 123 7.59 -16.61 4.52
N SER A 124 7.42 -15.76 3.51
CA SER A 124 7.18 -14.34 3.76
C SER A 124 5.70 -14.13 4.01
N VAL A 125 5.33 -13.45 5.11
CA VAL A 125 3.94 -13.14 5.47
C VAL A 125 3.76 -11.67 5.70
N ASN A 126 2.66 -11.12 5.19
CA ASN A 126 2.41 -9.69 5.26
C ASN A 126 0.95 -9.42 5.62
N LEU A 127 0.72 -8.30 6.32
CA LEU A 127 -0.58 -7.75 6.63
C LEU A 127 -0.78 -6.45 5.85
N ALA A 128 -1.93 -6.30 5.21
CA ALA A 128 -2.23 -5.11 4.41
C ALA A 128 -3.71 -4.74 4.46
N THR A 129 -4.02 -3.50 4.07
CA THR A 129 -5.38 -3.02 3.79
C THR A 129 -5.45 -2.37 2.43
N GLU A 130 -6.66 -2.26 1.89
CA GLU A 130 -6.89 -1.53 0.65
C GLU A 130 -7.13 -0.03 0.94
N VAL A 131 -6.50 0.81 0.13
CA VAL A 131 -6.66 2.26 0.14
C VAL A 131 -6.71 2.74 -1.32
N GLU A 132 -7.86 3.25 -1.76
CA GLU A 132 -8.01 3.92 -3.05
C GLU A 132 -7.66 3.07 -4.29
N GLY A 133 -7.99 1.79 -4.27
CA GLY A 133 -7.72 0.84 -5.37
C GLY A 133 -6.36 0.17 -5.32
N GLU A 134 -5.53 0.49 -4.32
CA GLU A 134 -4.24 -0.15 -4.05
C GLU A 134 -4.25 -0.85 -2.69
N VAL A 135 -3.42 -1.85 -2.55
CA VAL A 135 -3.18 -2.52 -1.27
C VAL A 135 -1.90 -2.00 -0.65
N ARG A 136 -2.00 -1.50 0.59
CA ARG A 136 -0.85 -0.97 1.35
C ARG A 136 -0.47 -1.88 2.50
N TYR A 137 0.82 -2.21 2.57
CA TYR A 137 1.38 -3.09 3.58
C TYR A 137 1.60 -2.37 4.91
N HIS A 138 1.08 -2.97 5.99
CA HIS A 138 1.22 -2.49 7.36
C HIS A 138 2.30 -3.25 8.14
N ALA A 139 2.47 -4.55 7.85
CA ALA A 139 3.55 -5.36 8.39
C ALA A 139 4.08 -6.30 7.31
N CYS A 140 5.40 -6.46 7.28
CA CYS A 140 6.11 -7.32 6.34
C CYS A 140 7.13 -8.17 7.11
N CYS A 141 6.88 -9.47 7.24
CA CYS A 141 7.80 -10.42 7.85
C CYS A 141 8.35 -11.34 6.78
N ARG A 142 9.67 -11.28 6.55
CA ARG A 142 10.33 -12.01 5.46
C ARG A 142 10.75 -13.40 5.90
N SER A 143 10.63 -14.34 4.96
CA SER A 143 11.33 -15.61 5.03
C SER A 143 12.86 -15.40 5.05
N PRO A 144 13.62 -16.23 5.74
CA PRO A 144 15.08 -16.27 5.60
C PRO A 144 15.56 -16.69 4.19
N ALA A 145 14.67 -17.18 3.32
CA ALA A 145 14.99 -17.53 1.94
C ALA A 145 15.46 -16.31 1.14
N ARG A 146 16.44 -16.51 0.24
CA ARG A 146 17.11 -15.43 -0.50
C ARG A 146 16.26 -14.70 -1.54
N LEU A 147 15.17 -15.30 -2.02
CA LEU A 147 14.24 -14.72 -2.99
C LEU A 147 12.99 -14.21 -2.27
N SER A 148 12.84 -12.91 -2.22
CA SER A 148 11.59 -12.27 -1.77
C SER A 148 11.39 -10.96 -2.54
N VAL A 149 10.14 -10.64 -2.85
CA VAL A 149 9.79 -9.29 -3.34
C VAL A 149 10.20 -8.28 -2.27
N ASN A 150 10.91 -7.22 -2.66
CA ASN A 150 11.40 -6.22 -1.71
C ASN A 150 10.25 -5.27 -1.29
N LEU A 151 9.18 -5.83 -0.71
CA LEU A 151 8.07 -5.07 -0.13
C LEU A 151 8.44 -4.63 1.28
N GLN A 152 8.01 -3.43 1.63
CA GLN A 152 8.24 -2.82 2.95
C GLN A 152 6.91 -2.27 3.46
N VAL A 153 6.85 -1.96 4.75
CA VAL A 153 5.73 -1.22 5.33
C VAL A 153 5.53 0.07 4.54
N GLY A 154 4.28 0.33 4.14
CA GLY A 154 3.90 1.45 3.28
C GLY A 154 4.00 1.18 1.77
N SER A 155 4.61 0.07 1.31
CA SER A 155 4.58 -0.29 -0.10
C SER A 155 3.14 -0.48 -0.57
N ALA A 156 2.85 -0.04 -1.79
CA ALA A 156 1.57 -0.23 -2.45
C ALA A 156 1.69 -1.25 -3.59
N VAL A 157 0.66 -2.07 -3.76
CA VAL A 157 0.55 -3.04 -4.86
C VAL A 157 -0.86 -3.05 -5.44
N PRO A 158 -1.03 -3.39 -6.73
CA PRO A 158 -2.35 -3.43 -7.36
C PRO A 158 -3.28 -4.43 -6.69
N VAL A 159 -4.52 -4.02 -6.39
CA VAL A 159 -5.53 -4.88 -5.74
C VAL A 159 -5.89 -6.10 -6.59
N ALA A 160 -5.98 -5.94 -7.91
CA ALA A 160 -6.44 -7.00 -8.81
C ALA A 160 -5.34 -8.02 -9.19
N ARG A 161 -4.06 -7.68 -9.06
CA ARG A 161 -2.94 -8.51 -9.53
C ARG A 161 -2.23 -9.28 -8.43
N THR A 162 -2.61 -9.09 -7.18
CA THR A 162 -1.97 -9.71 -6.02
C THR A 162 -2.94 -10.58 -5.23
N ALA A 163 -2.47 -11.70 -4.69
CA ALA A 163 -3.30 -12.54 -3.83
C ALA A 163 -3.90 -11.74 -2.67
N ILE A 164 -3.08 -10.91 -2.00
CA ILE A 164 -3.50 -10.13 -0.84
C ILE A 164 -4.58 -9.08 -1.19
N GLY A 165 -4.50 -8.46 -2.36
CA GLY A 165 -5.51 -7.51 -2.84
C GLY A 165 -6.82 -8.20 -3.20
N ARG A 166 -6.73 -9.32 -3.93
CA ARG A 166 -7.88 -10.15 -4.27
C ARG A 166 -8.60 -10.69 -3.03
N ALA A 167 -7.85 -11.10 -1.99
CA ALA A 167 -8.43 -11.57 -0.73
C ALA A 167 -9.13 -10.43 0.02
N PHE A 168 -8.55 -9.23 0.05
CA PHE A 168 -9.20 -8.06 0.63
C PHE A 168 -10.53 -7.76 -0.07
N TYR A 169 -10.50 -7.68 -1.40
CA TYR A 169 -11.70 -7.43 -2.20
C TYR A 169 -12.76 -8.51 -1.97
N ALA A 170 -12.38 -9.77 -2.11
CA ALA A 170 -13.32 -10.91 -2.03
C ALA A 170 -13.96 -11.06 -0.65
N ALA A 171 -13.21 -10.79 0.42
CA ALA A 171 -13.72 -10.84 1.79
C ALA A 171 -14.57 -9.61 2.17
N SER A 172 -14.43 -8.51 1.44
CA SER A 172 -15.13 -7.24 1.73
C SER A 172 -16.63 -7.33 1.48
N SER A 173 -17.41 -6.46 2.15
CA SER A 173 -18.83 -6.28 1.88
C SER A 173 -19.06 -5.79 0.44
N GLN A 174 -20.24 -6.06 -0.13
CA GLN A 174 -20.61 -5.58 -1.47
C GLN A 174 -20.48 -4.06 -1.61
N ALA A 175 -20.81 -3.31 -0.56
CA ALA A 175 -20.64 -1.86 -0.55
C ALA A 175 -19.18 -1.46 -0.68
N ARG A 176 -18.26 -2.14 0.03
CA ARG A 176 -16.81 -1.89 -0.06
C ARG A 176 -16.25 -2.33 -1.42
N GLN A 177 -16.69 -3.46 -1.94
CA GLN A 177 -16.31 -3.93 -3.29
C GLN A 177 -16.68 -2.90 -4.36
N ALA A 178 -17.89 -2.31 -4.28
CA ALA A 178 -18.31 -1.26 -5.21
C ALA A 178 -17.41 -0.02 -5.13
N VAL A 179 -16.99 0.40 -3.94
CA VAL A 179 -16.04 1.51 -3.77
C VAL A 179 -14.69 1.18 -4.43
N ILE A 180 -14.17 -0.03 -4.23
CA ILE A 180 -12.90 -0.46 -4.85
C ILE A 180 -13.01 -0.43 -6.37
N ILE A 181 -14.09 -0.97 -6.94
CA ILE A 181 -14.32 -0.98 -8.39
C ILE A 181 -14.40 0.44 -8.95
N ASN A 182 -15.11 1.36 -8.28
CA ASN A 182 -15.17 2.75 -8.71
C ASN A 182 -13.79 3.43 -8.68
N ASN A 183 -13.01 3.21 -7.62
CA ASN A 183 -11.64 3.72 -7.54
C ASN A 183 -10.75 3.20 -8.68
N LEU A 184 -10.90 1.92 -9.06
CA LEU A 184 -10.16 1.35 -10.18
C LEU A 184 -10.61 1.96 -11.51
N GLN A 185 -11.91 2.21 -11.70
CA GLN A 185 -12.45 2.84 -12.90
C GLN A 185 -11.91 4.27 -13.09
N ASP A 186 -11.75 5.01 -11.98
CA ASP A 186 -11.26 6.39 -12.01
C ASP A 186 -9.75 6.49 -12.27
N ASN A 187 -8.98 5.43 -11.95
CA ASN A 187 -7.52 5.46 -11.94
C ASN A 187 -6.85 4.62 -13.04
N LEU A 188 -7.58 3.74 -13.73
CA LEU A 188 -7.04 2.83 -14.74
C LEU A 188 -7.54 3.18 -16.15
N SER A 189 -6.77 2.81 -17.15
CA SER A 189 -7.27 2.78 -18.54
C SER A 189 -8.43 1.78 -18.68
N VAL A 190 -9.23 1.93 -19.74
CA VAL A 190 -10.39 1.05 -19.99
C VAL A 190 -9.97 -0.42 -20.09
N GLU A 191 -8.84 -0.72 -20.71
CA GLU A 191 -8.31 -2.09 -20.85
C GLU A 191 -7.88 -2.65 -19.51
N GLU A 192 -7.05 -1.92 -18.75
CA GLU A 192 -6.60 -2.32 -17.42
C GLU A 192 -7.77 -2.49 -16.43
N TYR A 193 -8.78 -1.62 -16.52
CA TYR A 193 -9.99 -1.73 -15.70
C TYR A 193 -10.77 -3.01 -15.99
N ASN A 194 -10.98 -3.37 -17.26
CA ASN A 194 -11.69 -4.57 -17.65
C ASN A 194 -10.95 -5.84 -17.18
N ASP A 195 -9.63 -5.84 -17.31
CA ASP A 195 -8.78 -6.94 -16.81
C ASP A 195 -8.86 -7.06 -15.28
N ALA A 196 -8.77 -5.93 -14.58
CA ALA A 196 -8.89 -5.89 -13.13
C ALA A 196 -10.26 -6.37 -12.65
N GLN A 197 -11.34 -5.93 -13.30
CA GLN A 197 -12.70 -6.34 -12.96
C GLN A 197 -12.90 -7.86 -13.13
N THR A 198 -12.40 -8.40 -14.24
CA THR A 198 -12.46 -9.83 -14.52
C THR A 198 -11.68 -10.64 -13.48
N ALA A 199 -10.45 -10.20 -13.17
CA ALA A 199 -9.61 -10.87 -12.17
C ALA A 199 -10.24 -10.85 -10.77
N LEU A 200 -10.84 -9.71 -10.37
CA LEU A 200 -11.50 -9.58 -9.07
C LEU A 200 -12.79 -10.40 -8.97
N ALA A 201 -13.57 -10.48 -10.06
CA ALA A 201 -14.77 -11.33 -10.10
C ALA A 201 -14.41 -12.82 -9.93
N SER A 202 -13.42 -13.30 -10.71
CA SER A 202 -12.92 -14.67 -10.59
C SER A 202 -12.34 -14.95 -9.19
N ALA A 203 -11.59 -14.00 -8.62
CA ALA A 203 -11.06 -14.14 -7.27
C ALA A 203 -12.16 -14.21 -6.20
N ALA A 204 -13.24 -13.45 -6.35
CA ALA A 204 -14.39 -13.48 -5.43
C ALA A 204 -15.13 -14.85 -5.49
N GLU A 205 -15.31 -15.40 -6.69
CA GLU A 205 -15.89 -16.74 -6.87
C GLU A 205 -15.00 -17.82 -6.22
N HIS A 206 -13.70 -17.77 -6.47
CA HIS A 206 -12.75 -18.70 -5.87
C HIS A 206 -12.75 -18.59 -4.33
N TYR A 207 -12.73 -17.36 -3.81
CA TYR A 207 -12.74 -17.10 -2.37
C TYR A 207 -14.04 -17.59 -1.71
N ALA A 208 -15.17 -17.36 -2.35
CA ALA A 208 -16.47 -17.85 -1.83
C ALA A 208 -16.51 -19.39 -1.71
N LYS A 209 -15.79 -20.09 -2.59
CA LYS A 209 -15.75 -21.56 -2.60
C LYS A 209 -14.71 -22.14 -1.66
N TYR A 210 -13.52 -21.51 -1.58
CA TYR A 210 -12.36 -22.09 -0.92
C TYR A 210 -11.84 -21.29 0.29
N GLY A 211 -12.29 -20.03 0.47
CA GLY A 211 -11.90 -19.18 1.59
C GLY A 211 -10.52 -18.55 1.46
N TYR A 212 -9.90 -18.56 0.28
CA TYR A 212 -8.61 -17.92 0.01
C TYR A 212 -8.51 -17.47 -1.44
N THR A 213 -7.49 -16.70 -1.75
CA THR A 213 -7.07 -16.34 -3.11
C THR A 213 -5.63 -16.73 -3.38
N VAL A 214 -5.29 -16.87 -4.65
CA VAL A 214 -3.94 -17.24 -5.10
C VAL A 214 -3.45 -16.26 -6.16
N SER A 215 -2.13 -16.07 -6.23
CA SER A 215 -1.42 -15.41 -7.32
C SER A 215 -0.14 -16.19 -7.58
N ASP A 216 -0.02 -16.75 -8.78
CA ASP A 216 1.13 -17.52 -9.23
C ASP A 216 1.80 -16.79 -10.39
N GLY A 217 2.88 -16.07 -10.08
CA GLY A 217 3.65 -15.32 -11.08
C GLY A 217 2.98 -14.08 -11.66
N GLU A 218 1.74 -13.75 -11.29
CA GLU A 218 0.97 -12.67 -11.92
C GLU A 218 1.45 -11.25 -11.54
N PHE A 219 1.94 -11.08 -10.33
CA PHE A 219 2.54 -9.83 -9.86
C PHE A 219 4.06 -9.83 -9.99
N SER A 220 4.68 -10.94 -9.64
CA SER A 220 6.12 -11.17 -9.76
C SER A 220 6.31 -12.61 -10.21
N THR A 221 6.93 -12.81 -11.37
CA THR A 221 7.03 -14.10 -12.08
C THR A 221 7.61 -15.24 -11.23
N ASP A 222 8.43 -14.88 -10.22
CA ASP A 222 9.12 -15.86 -9.38
C ASP A 222 8.44 -16.10 -8.04
N ILE A 223 7.21 -15.57 -7.84
CA ILE A 223 6.53 -15.63 -6.55
C ILE A 223 5.16 -16.28 -6.66
N LEU A 224 4.94 -17.29 -5.83
CA LEU A 224 3.65 -17.88 -5.53
C LEU A 224 3.14 -17.33 -4.19
N ALA A 225 1.90 -16.87 -4.14
CA ALA A 225 1.28 -16.33 -2.94
C ALA A 225 -0.16 -16.82 -2.77
N VAL A 226 -0.55 -17.13 -1.54
CA VAL A 226 -1.93 -17.33 -1.11
C VAL A 226 -2.32 -16.26 -0.12
N ALA A 227 -3.61 -15.89 -0.05
CA ALA A 227 -4.07 -14.85 0.86
C ALA A 227 -5.49 -15.09 1.37
N VAL A 228 -5.76 -14.53 2.57
CA VAL A 228 -7.04 -14.58 3.25
C VAL A 228 -7.40 -13.20 3.81
N GLY A 229 -8.70 -12.93 3.98
CA GLY A 229 -9.16 -11.74 4.69
C GLY A 229 -9.00 -11.88 6.21
N VAL A 230 -8.82 -10.77 6.89
CA VAL A 230 -8.81 -10.67 8.36
C VAL A 230 -10.06 -9.94 8.81
N TYR A 231 -10.95 -10.67 9.48
CA TYR A 231 -12.17 -10.10 10.05
C TYR A 231 -11.86 -9.45 11.39
N ASP A 232 -12.04 -8.16 11.49
CA ASP A 232 -11.89 -7.40 12.73
C ASP A 232 -13.19 -7.47 13.54
N VAL A 233 -13.16 -8.19 14.65
CA VAL A 233 -14.32 -8.37 15.54
C VAL A 233 -14.76 -7.04 16.16
N ALA A 234 -13.83 -6.12 16.41
CA ALA A 234 -14.14 -4.82 17.02
C ALA A 234 -14.94 -3.90 16.08
N THR A 235 -14.66 -3.95 14.78
CA THR A 235 -15.37 -3.15 13.76
C THR A 235 -16.50 -3.92 13.07
N GLY A 236 -16.53 -5.25 13.20
CA GLY A 236 -17.49 -6.12 12.54
C GLY A 236 -17.29 -6.22 11.02
N GLN A 237 -16.08 -6.00 10.53
CA GLN A 237 -15.78 -5.95 9.10
C GLN A 237 -14.44 -6.65 8.78
N TYR A 238 -14.25 -7.03 7.52
CA TYR A 238 -12.93 -7.35 7.02
C TYR A 238 -12.13 -6.07 6.81
N ALA A 239 -11.19 -5.81 7.70
CA ALA A 239 -10.40 -4.58 7.74
C ALA A 239 -9.02 -4.75 7.11
N TYR A 240 -8.51 -5.98 7.07
CA TYR A 240 -7.19 -6.32 6.55
C TYR A 240 -7.22 -7.61 5.73
N SER A 241 -6.12 -7.89 5.07
CA SER A 241 -5.81 -9.19 4.46
C SER A 241 -4.39 -9.62 4.81
N LEU A 242 -4.19 -10.93 4.87
CA LEU A 242 -2.90 -11.58 5.05
C LEU A 242 -2.54 -12.36 3.81
N ASN A 243 -1.27 -12.30 3.39
CA ASN A 243 -0.72 -13.27 2.44
C ASN A 243 0.47 -14.01 3.03
N ALA A 244 0.66 -15.22 2.53
CA ALA A 244 1.90 -15.97 2.67
C ALA A 244 2.47 -16.22 1.28
N SER A 245 3.77 -15.98 1.08
CA SER A 245 4.42 -16.09 -0.22
C SER A 245 5.76 -16.81 -0.16
N VAL A 246 6.05 -17.53 -1.23
CA VAL A 246 7.29 -18.31 -1.44
C VAL A 246 7.80 -18.12 -2.87
N PRO A 247 9.08 -18.46 -3.15
CA PRO A 247 9.53 -18.62 -4.53
C PRO A 247 8.74 -19.71 -5.24
N SER A 248 8.20 -19.41 -6.43
CA SER A 248 7.32 -20.34 -7.19
C SER A 248 8.04 -21.59 -7.68
N ALA A 249 9.35 -21.52 -7.92
CA ALA A 249 10.15 -22.59 -8.50
C ALA A 249 10.10 -23.94 -7.75
N ASN A 250 9.70 -23.97 -6.49
CA ASN A 250 9.71 -25.15 -5.63
C ASN A 250 8.31 -25.65 -5.24
N TRP A 251 7.25 -25.01 -5.77
CA TRP A 251 5.89 -25.27 -5.31
C TRP A 251 4.89 -25.29 -6.46
N GLU A 252 4.02 -26.29 -6.44
CA GLU A 252 2.76 -26.23 -7.16
C GLU A 252 1.72 -25.45 -6.32
N ALA A 253 0.88 -24.65 -6.97
CA ALA A 253 -0.04 -23.74 -6.27
C ALA A 253 -1.02 -24.46 -5.33
N ASP A 254 -1.57 -25.60 -5.77
CA ASP A 254 -2.51 -26.38 -5.00
C ASP A 254 -1.87 -27.05 -3.77
N ASP A 255 -0.65 -27.56 -3.93
CA ASP A 255 0.10 -28.18 -2.83
C ASP A 255 0.48 -27.14 -1.77
N TYR A 256 0.95 -25.97 -2.20
CA TYR A 256 1.26 -24.85 -1.31
C TYR A 256 0.02 -24.38 -0.56
N ALA A 257 -1.11 -24.19 -1.27
CA ALA A 257 -2.36 -23.77 -0.67
C ALA A 257 -2.86 -24.79 0.37
N ALA A 258 -2.82 -26.09 0.04
CA ALA A 258 -3.26 -27.15 0.96
C ALA A 258 -2.51 -27.13 2.31
N ILE A 259 -1.22 -26.77 2.29
CA ILE A 259 -0.38 -26.73 3.51
C ILE A 259 -0.54 -25.41 4.27
N ILE A 260 -0.55 -24.28 3.56
CA ILE A 260 -0.41 -22.94 4.19
C ILE A 260 -1.76 -22.31 4.49
N VAL A 261 -2.79 -22.49 3.65
CA VAL A 261 -4.08 -21.80 3.84
C VAL A 261 -4.71 -22.09 5.19
N PRO A 262 -4.81 -23.36 5.67
CA PRO A 262 -5.40 -23.61 7.00
C PRO A 262 -4.68 -22.89 8.13
N LYS A 263 -3.34 -22.83 8.06
CA LYS A 263 -2.52 -22.12 9.05
C LYS A 263 -2.69 -20.60 8.97
N LEU A 264 -2.79 -20.07 7.73
CA LEU A 264 -2.96 -18.65 7.48
C LEU A 264 -4.35 -18.17 7.93
N GLN A 265 -5.39 -19.00 7.74
CA GLN A 265 -6.75 -18.75 8.25
C GLN A 265 -6.76 -18.71 9.78
N ALA A 266 -6.14 -19.68 10.44
CA ALA A 266 -6.02 -19.70 11.91
C ALA A 266 -5.26 -18.46 12.44
N LEU A 267 -4.21 -18.01 11.72
CA LEU A 267 -3.52 -16.76 12.04
C LEU A 267 -4.43 -15.54 11.86
N ALA A 268 -5.21 -15.49 10.78
CA ALA A 268 -6.15 -14.40 10.51
C ALA A 268 -7.25 -14.30 11.58
N GLU A 269 -7.82 -15.43 12.00
CA GLU A 269 -8.79 -15.50 13.10
C GLU A 269 -8.19 -15.02 14.42
N ARG A 270 -6.97 -15.45 14.73
CA ARG A 270 -6.27 -15.01 15.94
C ARG A 270 -5.99 -13.52 15.95
N ILE A 271 -5.59 -12.94 14.81
CA ILE A 271 -5.35 -11.50 14.70
C ILE A 271 -6.66 -10.72 14.80
N GLY A 272 -7.70 -11.13 14.09
CA GLY A 272 -8.97 -10.43 14.05
C GLY A 272 -9.79 -10.51 15.33
N GLY A 273 -9.64 -11.56 16.12
CA GLY A 273 -10.35 -11.79 17.39
C GLY A 273 -9.55 -11.44 18.64
N GLY A 274 -8.31 -11.04 18.51
CA GLY A 274 -7.35 -10.96 19.63
C GLY A 274 -7.14 -9.57 20.23
N VAL A 275 -7.95 -8.56 19.89
CA VAL A 275 -7.88 -7.20 20.45
C VAL A 275 -9.11 -6.92 21.31
#